data_5a1133002ba2d563bc405e10a96ddeb7
#
_entry.id   5a1133002ba2d563bc405e10a96ddeb7
#
_cell.length_a   1.000
_cell.length_b   1.000
_cell.length_c   1.000
_cell.angle_alpha   90.00
_cell.angle_beta   90.00
_cell.angle_gamma   90.00
#
_symmetry.space_group_name_H-M   'P 1'
#
loop_
_entity.id
_entity.type
_entity.pdbx_description
1 polymer ?
#
loop_
_entity_poly.entity_id
_entity_poly.type
_entity_poly.pdbx_seq_one_letter_code
_entity_poly.pdbx_strand_id
1 'polypeptide(L)'
;MSLKRNLKNPKGKQNRSGNLYFSKHWSLHISTHLVIPDPHAHPDHNNDRADLLAKLIIDLKPDVVINLGDQFDLPSLSGYDKGKRSFVGRSYRADIDAGLEFTDRLWGPVKATKKRLPHRIYLEGNHEHRIEKALDLSPEMEGTIGFKDLDLDRHYDDVIKYDGSTPGVVEVDGIYYAHFFISGVMGRPISGEHPAYSLSTKLGSSVTAGHLHTLDYNVRTSVEGSKRHSLVAGCFFDYNSDWAGKANDLYWRGVIVKRNVENGSYDPEFVSMSQLEKIYA
;
A
#
# COMPACT_ATOMS: atom_id res chain seq x y z
N MET A 1 -29.60 -29.24 28.20
CA MET A 1 -28.80 -30.01 27.23
C MET A 1 -28.01 -29.04 26.37
N SER A 2 -26.73 -28.89 26.68
CA SER A 2 -25.83 -27.93 26.03
C SER A 2 -25.06 -28.63 24.89
N LEU A 3 -25.27 -28.18 23.64
CA LEU A 3 -24.51 -28.66 22.48
C LEU A 3 -23.30 -27.76 22.29
N LYS A 4 -22.14 -28.21 22.77
CA LYS A 4 -20.83 -27.66 22.38
C LYS A 4 -20.54 -28.08 20.94
N ARG A 5 -20.56 -27.14 19.99
CA ARG A 5 -20.00 -27.33 18.64
C ARG A 5 -18.51 -27.06 18.64
N ASN A 6 -17.72 -28.11 18.42
CA ASN A 6 -16.28 -28.02 18.11
C ASN A 6 -16.12 -27.41 16.73
N LEU A 7 -15.59 -26.18 16.67
CA LEU A 7 -15.15 -25.57 15.43
C LEU A 7 -13.72 -26.06 15.13
N LYS A 8 -13.60 -26.94 14.14
CA LYS A 8 -12.32 -27.34 13.56
C LYS A 8 -11.79 -26.18 12.70
N ASN A 9 -10.53 -25.78 12.93
CA ASN A 9 -9.79 -24.86 12.07
C ASN A 9 -9.83 -25.31 10.61
N PRO A 10 -10.23 -24.46 9.65
CA PRO A 10 -10.12 -24.79 8.24
C PRO A 10 -8.65 -24.72 7.82
N LYS A 11 -8.12 -25.85 7.36
CA LYS A 11 -6.82 -25.92 6.70
C LYS A 11 -6.90 -25.14 5.38
N GLY A 12 -6.03 -24.13 5.19
CA GLY A 12 -5.91 -23.40 3.93
C GLY A 12 -5.59 -24.36 2.78
N LYS A 13 -6.21 -24.13 1.62
CA LYS A 13 -5.90 -24.84 0.38
C LYS A 13 -4.71 -24.15 -0.29
N GLN A 14 -3.62 -24.88 -0.49
CA GLN A 14 -2.51 -24.44 -1.36
C GLN A 14 -2.84 -24.73 -2.83
N ASN A 15 -2.65 -23.74 -3.70
CA ASN A 15 -2.60 -24.00 -5.13
C ASN A 15 -1.19 -24.49 -5.53
N ARG A 16 -1.07 -25.03 -6.75
CA ARG A 16 0.18 -25.59 -7.30
C ARG A 16 1.34 -24.57 -7.45
N SER A 17 1.09 -23.28 -7.25
CA SER A 17 2.07 -22.16 -7.27
C SER A 17 2.53 -21.70 -5.88
N GLY A 18 2.05 -22.30 -4.78
CA GLY A 18 2.54 -21.98 -3.43
C GLY A 18 2.01 -20.69 -2.80
N ASN A 19 1.22 -19.89 -3.51
CA ASN A 19 0.66 -18.67 -2.97
C ASN A 19 -0.51 -18.94 -2.02
N LEU A 20 -0.36 -18.49 -0.76
CA LEU A 20 -1.40 -18.57 0.26
C LEU A 20 -2.36 -17.37 0.11
N TYR A 21 -3.54 -17.61 -0.44
CA TYR A 21 -4.65 -16.67 -0.30
C TYR A 21 -5.21 -16.81 1.11
N PHE A 22 -4.96 -15.85 1.98
CA PHE A 22 -5.62 -15.77 3.28
C PHE A 22 -6.97 -15.08 3.13
N SER A 23 -8.03 -15.86 2.95
CA SER A 23 -9.38 -15.38 3.23
C SER A 23 -9.62 -15.57 4.74
N LYS A 24 -9.38 -14.55 5.52
CA LYS A 24 -9.89 -14.49 6.90
C LYS A 24 -11.36 -14.08 6.82
N HIS A 25 -12.28 -15.01 6.90
CA HIS A 25 -13.69 -14.72 7.15
C HIS A 25 -13.82 -14.06 8.54
N TRP A 26 -13.89 -12.76 8.57
CA TRP A 26 -14.31 -12.00 9.75
C TRP A 26 -15.85 -12.01 9.78
N SER A 27 -16.43 -12.55 10.85
CA SER A 27 -17.88 -12.59 11.04
C SER A 27 -18.43 -11.17 11.21
N LEU A 28 -19.49 -10.80 10.48
CA LEU A 28 -20.46 -9.71 10.72
C LEU A 28 -19.95 -8.42 11.45
N HIS A 29 -18.69 -8.11 11.38
CA HIS A 29 -18.13 -6.89 11.95
C HIS A 29 -17.97 -5.89 10.80
N ILE A 30 -18.69 -4.80 10.87
CA ILE A 30 -18.48 -3.62 10.02
C ILE A 30 -17.12 -3.05 10.38
N SER A 31 -16.16 -3.09 9.47
CA SER A 31 -14.80 -2.66 9.72
C SER A 31 -14.49 -1.28 9.11
N THR A 32 -13.44 -0.64 9.62
CA THR A 32 -12.88 0.61 9.08
C THR A 32 -11.47 0.33 8.60
N HIS A 33 -11.21 0.56 7.30
CA HIS A 33 -9.87 0.47 6.73
C HIS A 33 -9.28 1.86 6.51
N LEU A 34 -8.01 2.04 6.84
CA LEU A 34 -7.20 3.18 6.44
C LEU A 34 -6.20 2.71 5.38
N VAL A 35 -6.19 3.38 4.22
CA VAL A 35 -5.29 3.07 3.10
C VAL A 35 -4.27 4.20 2.98
N ILE A 36 -2.99 3.83 3.00
CA ILE A 36 -1.83 4.72 2.85
C ILE A 36 -1.23 4.43 1.48
N PRO A 37 -1.41 5.31 0.48
CA PRO A 37 -0.82 5.13 -0.83
C PRO A 37 0.55 5.80 -0.94
N ASP A 38 1.52 5.12 -1.49
CA ASP A 38 2.78 5.61 -2.02
C ASP A 38 3.42 6.75 -1.18
N PRO A 39 3.95 6.46 0.02
CA PRO A 39 4.53 7.48 0.91
C PRO A 39 5.84 8.09 0.42
N HIS A 40 6.62 7.40 -0.39
CA HIS A 40 7.88 7.84 -0.97
C HIS A 40 8.79 8.59 0.03
N ALA A 41 9.20 7.90 1.10
CA ALA A 41 10.20 8.45 2.02
C ALA A 41 11.54 8.58 1.29
N HIS A 42 11.98 9.83 1.09
CA HIS A 42 13.15 10.18 0.30
C HIS A 42 14.19 10.88 1.18
N PRO A 43 15.50 10.60 1.02
CA PRO A 43 16.54 11.19 1.87
C PRO A 43 16.60 12.72 1.88
N ASP A 44 16.18 13.37 0.79
CA ASP A 44 16.23 14.83 0.65
C ASP A 44 14.97 15.54 1.16
N HIS A 45 13.99 14.81 1.67
CA HIS A 45 12.70 15.33 2.14
C HIS A 45 12.40 14.85 3.57
N ASN A 46 11.77 15.73 4.38
CA ASN A 46 11.37 15.33 5.73
C ASN A 46 10.19 14.35 5.72
N ASN A 47 9.98 13.68 6.85
CA ASN A 47 8.89 12.75 7.06
C ASN A 47 7.80 13.27 8.02
N ASP A 48 7.64 14.59 8.18
CA ASP A 48 6.70 15.21 9.13
C ASP A 48 5.25 14.76 8.91
N ARG A 49 4.88 14.45 7.66
CA ARG A 49 3.58 13.87 7.31
C ARG A 49 3.27 12.55 8.02
N ALA A 50 4.30 11.79 8.42
CA ALA A 50 4.11 10.54 9.17
C ALA A 50 3.55 10.80 10.57
N ASP A 51 3.91 11.91 11.22
CA ASP A 51 3.38 12.30 12.52
C ASP A 51 1.90 12.68 12.43
N LEU A 52 1.49 13.38 11.35
CA LEU A 52 0.08 13.71 11.09
C LEU A 52 -0.74 12.44 10.90
N LEU A 53 -0.20 11.48 10.16
CA LEU A 53 -0.83 10.19 9.92
C LEU A 53 -0.94 9.36 11.20
N ALA A 54 0.08 9.37 12.06
CA ALA A 54 0.03 8.71 13.37
C ALA A 54 -1.09 9.28 14.25
N LYS A 55 -1.26 10.62 14.28
CA LYS A 55 -2.37 11.28 14.99
C LYS A 55 -3.72 10.86 14.43
N LEU A 56 -3.88 10.81 13.10
CA LEU A 56 -5.10 10.31 12.46
C LEU A 56 -5.40 8.86 12.87
N ILE A 57 -4.42 7.96 12.86
CA ILE A 57 -4.63 6.55 13.26
C ILE A 57 -5.08 6.46 14.72
N ILE A 58 -4.49 7.26 15.62
CA ILE A 58 -4.83 7.28 17.04
C ILE A 58 -6.28 7.75 17.26
N ASP A 59 -6.74 8.73 16.50
CA ASP A 59 -8.10 9.26 16.60
C ASP A 59 -9.13 8.38 15.89
N LEU A 60 -8.83 7.94 14.68
CA LEU A 60 -9.72 7.13 13.84
C LEU A 60 -9.92 5.73 14.40
N LYS A 61 -8.85 5.13 14.98
CA LYS A 61 -8.82 3.74 15.47
C LYS A 61 -9.32 2.74 14.42
N PRO A 62 -8.71 2.72 13.23
CA PRO A 62 -9.13 1.80 12.18
C PRO A 62 -8.95 0.35 12.62
N ASP A 63 -9.72 -0.58 12.07
CA ASP A 63 -9.54 -2.00 12.30
C ASP A 63 -8.36 -2.54 11.49
N VAL A 64 -8.18 -2.02 10.29
CA VAL A 64 -7.10 -2.40 9.36
C VAL A 64 -6.42 -1.17 8.81
N VAL A 65 -5.09 -1.20 8.72
CA VAL A 65 -4.28 -0.22 7.98
C VAL A 65 -3.56 -0.94 6.86
N ILE A 66 -3.75 -0.47 5.63
CA ILE A 66 -3.14 -1.04 4.44
C ILE A 66 -2.18 0.01 3.85
N ASN A 67 -0.87 -0.28 3.86
CA ASN A 67 0.12 0.46 3.11
C ASN A 67 0.26 -0.18 1.73
N LEU A 68 0.01 0.59 0.66
CA LEU A 68 0.00 0.10 -0.70
C LEU A 68 1.40 -0.05 -1.33
N GLY A 69 2.47 0.18 -0.57
CA GLY A 69 3.85 0.10 -1.04
C GLY A 69 4.41 1.43 -1.52
N ASP A 70 5.58 1.37 -2.14
CA ASP A 70 6.39 2.54 -2.49
C ASP A 70 6.59 3.49 -1.30
N GLN A 71 6.74 2.93 -0.09
CA GLN A 71 7.08 3.70 1.09
C GLN A 71 8.55 4.13 1.07
N PHE A 72 9.44 3.23 0.66
CA PHE A 72 10.86 3.50 0.48
C PHE A 72 11.09 3.96 -0.96
N ASP A 73 11.44 5.22 -1.18
CA ASP A 73 11.61 5.73 -2.56
C ASP A 73 12.81 5.08 -3.28
N LEU A 74 13.87 4.70 -2.56
CA LEU A 74 15.06 4.00 -3.06
C LEU A 74 15.65 4.62 -4.35
N PRO A 75 15.91 5.93 -4.40
CA PRO A 75 16.45 6.59 -5.58
C PRO A 75 17.83 6.06 -5.97
N SER A 76 18.65 5.55 -5.05
CA SER A 76 19.96 4.97 -5.35
C SER A 76 19.88 3.69 -6.18
N LEU A 77 18.73 3.01 -6.20
CA LEU A 77 18.51 1.81 -6.99
C LEU A 77 17.70 2.07 -8.28
N SER A 78 17.39 3.36 -8.59
CA SER A 78 16.65 3.73 -9.80
C SER A 78 17.43 3.38 -11.06
N GLY A 79 16.98 2.39 -11.82
CA GLY A 79 17.57 2.05 -13.13
C GLY A 79 17.39 3.15 -14.18
N TYR A 80 16.36 4.01 -14.05
CA TYR A 80 16.09 5.11 -14.96
C TYR A 80 17.10 6.25 -14.85
N ASP A 81 17.77 6.39 -13.71
CA ASP A 81 18.68 7.51 -13.43
C ASP A 81 20.15 7.13 -13.55
N LYS A 82 20.47 5.84 -13.74
CA LYS A 82 21.85 5.39 -13.97
C LYS A 82 22.47 6.16 -15.14
N GLY A 83 23.66 6.73 -14.88
CA GLY A 83 24.39 7.55 -15.89
C GLY A 83 23.89 8.99 -16.03
N LYS A 84 22.86 9.42 -15.31
CA LYS A 84 22.43 10.82 -15.27
C LYS A 84 23.11 11.58 -14.14
N ARG A 85 23.18 12.91 -14.29
CA ARG A 85 23.76 13.80 -13.27
C ARG A 85 22.97 13.72 -11.94
N SER A 86 21.66 13.49 -12.00
CA SER A 86 20.79 13.32 -10.82
C SER A 86 21.10 12.09 -9.97
N PHE A 87 21.92 11.17 -10.47
CA PHE A 87 22.33 9.97 -9.73
C PHE A 87 23.49 10.23 -8.75
N VAL A 88 24.21 11.35 -8.91
CA VAL A 88 25.41 11.66 -8.12
C VAL A 88 25.02 11.92 -6.66
N GLY A 89 25.71 11.26 -5.72
CA GLY A 89 25.50 11.43 -4.29
C GLY A 89 24.41 10.56 -3.67
N ARG A 90 23.68 9.77 -4.45
CA ARG A 90 22.67 8.82 -3.91
C ARG A 90 23.33 7.70 -3.11
N SER A 91 22.70 7.30 -2.04
CA SER A 91 23.20 6.29 -1.11
C SER A 91 22.07 5.35 -0.69
N TYR A 92 22.27 4.04 -0.89
CA TYR A 92 21.32 3.02 -0.42
C TYR A 92 21.05 3.12 1.09
N ARG A 93 22.11 3.39 1.88
CA ARG A 93 21.95 3.57 3.33
C ARG A 93 21.04 4.74 3.68
N ALA A 94 21.20 5.87 3.01
CA ALA A 94 20.35 7.04 3.22
C ALA A 94 18.88 6.77 2.82
N ASP A 95 18.68 6.01 1.73
CA ASP A 95 17.34 5.60 1.30
C ASP A 95 16.64 4.74 2.35
N ILE A 96 17.36 3.75 2.90
CA ILE A 96 16.85 2.88 3.96
C ILE A 96 16.55 3.69 5.23
N ASP A 97 17.48 4.55 5.65
CA ASP A 97 17.30 5.38 6.85
C ASP A 97 16.07 6.29 6.75
N ALA A 98 15.81 6.88 5.57
CA ALA A 98 14.61 7.71 5.32
C ALA A 98 13.30 6.90 5.46
N GLY A 99 13.26 5.70 4.90
CA GLY A 99 12.08 4.83 5.00
C GLY A 99 11.84 4.30 6.41
N LEU A 100 12.92 3.96 7.14
CA LEU A 100 12.83 3.54 8.55
C LEU A 100 12.39 4.68 9.44
N GLU A 101 12.89 5.90 9.22
CA GLU A 101 12.43 7.11 9.94
C GLU A 101 10.93 7.31 9.76
N PHE A 102 10.42 7.25 8.51
CA PHE A 102 8.98 7.33 8.24
C PHE A 102 8.20 6.29 9.05
N THR A 103 8.67 5.05 9.03
CA THR A 103 8.01 3.93 9.71
C THR A 103 8.00 4.11 11.22
N ASP A 104 9.12 4.52 11.82
CA ASP A 104 9.24 4.76 13.26
C ASP A 104 8.39 5.95 13.72
N ARG A 105 8.36 7.04 12.95
CA ARG A 105 7.50 8.21 13.21
C ARG A 105 6.03 7.86 13.12
N LEU A 106 5.64 7.03 12.16
CA LEU A 106 4.27 6.57 12.01
C LEU A 106 3.83 5.66 13.16
N TRP A 107 4.57 4.58 13.41
CA TRP A 107 4.12 3.54 14.34
C TRP A 107 4.56 3.73 15.78
N GLY A 108 5.61 4.50 16.02
CA GLY A 108 6.10 4.79 17.39
C GLY A 108 5.01 5.41 18.28
N PRO A 109 4.41 6.55 17.91
CA PRO A 109 3.33 7.17 18.67
C PRO A 109 2.09 6.27 18.83
N VAL A 110 1.70 5.56 17.78
CA VAL A 110 0.53 4.64 17.81
C VAL A 110 0.75 3.52 18.82
N LYS A 111 1.93 2.87 18.81
CA LYS A 111 2.32 1.84 19.78
C LYS A 111 2.40 2.39 21.22
N ALA A 112 2.87 3.62 21.38
CA ALA A 112 3.01 4.28 22.69
C ALA A 112 1.66 4.49 23.39
N THR A 113 0.54 4.52 22.65
CA THR A 113 -0.80 4.62 23.27
C THR A 113 -1.17 3.40 24.10
N LYS A 114 -0.48 2.26 23.93
CA LYS A 114 -0.77 0.94 24.55
C LYS A 114 -2.21 0.47 24.34
N LYS A 115 -2.89 1.01 23.33
CA LYS A 115 -4.24 0.56 22.90
C LYS A 115 -4.11 -0.60 21.92
N ARG A 116 -5.24 -1.23 21.61
CA ARG A 116 -5.29 -2.23 20.53
C ARG A 116 -4.80 -1.60 19.24
N LEU A 117 -3.81 -2.19 18.62
CA LEU A 117 -3.30 -1.80 17.32
C LEU A 117 -4.26 -2.30 16.22
N PRO A 118 -4.38 -1.56 15.10
CA PRO A 118 -5.03 -2.08 13.90
C PRO A 118 -4.25 -3.30 13.37
N HIS A 119 -4.90 -4.11 12.56
CA HIS A 119 -4.18 -5.08 11.73
C HIS A 119 -3.44 -4.33 10.62
N ARG A 120 -2.12 -4.52 10.50
CA ARG A 120 -1.23 -3.70 9.68
C ARG A 120 -0.70 -4.53 8.53
N ILE A 121 -1.05 -4.16 7.32
CA ILE A 121 -0.69 -4.86 6.09
C ILE A 121 0.21 -3.95 5.26
N TYR A 122 1.31 -4.49 4.78
CA TYR A 122 2.22 -3.85 3.84
C TYR A 122 2.24 -4.60 2.53
N LEU A 123 2.08 -3.87 1.43
CA LEU A 123 2.25 -4.39 0.09
C LEU A 123 3.58 -3.90 -0.47
N GLU A 124 4.40 -4.80 -1.01
CA GLU A 124 5.62 -4.40 -1.70
C GLU A 124 5.26 -3.59 -2.95
N GLY A 125 5.85 -2.39 -3.08
CA GLY A 125 5.72 -1.55 -4.26
C GLY A 125 6.86 -1.80 -5.26
N ASN A 126 6.79 -1.12 -6.39
CA ASN A 126 7.83 -1.26 -7.41
C ASN A 126 9.16 -0.60 -7.03
N HIS A 127 9.15 0.33 -6.06
CA HIS A 127 10.37 0.93 -5.53
C HIS A 127 11.09 -0.03 -4.59
N GLU A 128 10.41 -0.71 -3.66
CA GLU A 128 11.02 -1.75 -2.85
C GLU A 128 11.54 -2.90 -3.72
N HIS A 129 10.82 -3.25 -4.78
CA HIS A 129 11.23 -4.28 -5.73
C HIS A 129 12.49 -3.93 -6.54
N ARG A 130 12.97 -2.67 -6.47
CA ARG A 130 14.28 -2.29 -7.02
C ARG A 130 15.44 -3.02 -6.36
N ILE A 131 15.28 -3.46 -5.11
CA ILE A 131 16.29 -4.24 -4.39
C ILE A 131 16.52 -5.57 -5.12
N GLU A 132 15.46 -6.33 -5.40
CA GLU A 132 15.56 -7.60 -6.14
C GLU A 132 16.12 -7.39 -7.54
N LYS A 133 15.64 -6.35 -8.24
CA LYS A 133 16.18 -6.02 -9.58
C LYS A 133 17.66 -5.64 -9.54
N ALA A 134 18.12 -4.99 -8.47
CA ALA A 134 19.54 -4.66 -8.31
C ALA A 134 20.38 -5.92 -8.08
N LEU A 135 19.89 -6.87 -7.29
CA LEU A 135 20.54 -8.17 -7.05
C LEU A 135 20.57 -9.04 -8.31
N ASP A 136 19.48 -9.05 -9.10
CA ASP A 136 19.45 -9.73 -10.41
C ASP A 136 20.50 -9.19 -11.38
N LEU A 137 20.76 -7.88 -11.35
CA LEU A 137 21.77 -7.22 -12.21
C LEU A 137 23.19 -7.27 -11.65
N SER A 138 23.35 -7.43 -10.36
CA SER A 138 24.62 -7.43 -9.62
C SER A 138 24.59 -8.46 -8.50
N PRO A 139 24.64 -9.77 -8.84
CA PRO A 139 24.53 -10.87 -7.85
C PRO A 139 25.62 -10.86 -6.79
N GLU A 140 26.75 -10.21 -7.06
CA GLU A 140 27.84 -10.01 -6.10
C GLU A 140 27.44 -9.15 -4.88
N MET A 141 26.32 -8.43 -4.97
CA MET A 141 25.77 -7.65 -3.85
C MET A 141 24.87 -8.48 -2.91
N GLU A 142 24.65 -9.75 -3.23
CA GLU A 142 23.87 -10.65 -2.37
C GLU A 142 24.44 -10.68 -0.96
N GLY A 143 23.59 -10.49 0.05
CA GLY A 143 23.98 -10.40 1.45
C GLY A 143 24.50 -9.02 1.89
N THR A 144 24.78 -8.09 0.96
CA THR A 144 25.14 -6.70 1.26
C THR A 144 23.91 -5.80 1.34
N ILE A 145 22.97 -5.96 0.39
CA ILE A 145 21.67 -5.30 0.39
C ILE A 145 20.59 -6.38 0.36
N GLY A 146 19.37 -6.05 0.77
CA GLY A 146 18.29 -7.01 0.72
C GLY A 146 16.99 -6.47 1.27
N PHE A 147 15.87 -7.11 0.93
CA PHE A 147 14.53 -6.75 1.41
C PHE A 147 14.43 -6.69 2.94
N LYS A 148 15.25 -7.48 3.66
CA LYS A 148 15.34 -7.46 5.13
C LYS A 148 15.77 -6.11 5.70
N ASP A 149 16.47 -5.28 4.92
CA ASP A 149 16.96 -3.98 5.37
C ASP A 149 15.81 -2.97 5.59
N LEU A 150 14.63 -3.25 5.03
CA LEU A 150 13.42 -2.47 5.22
C LEU A 150 12.77 -2.66 6.59
N ASP A 151 13.16 -3.67 7.37
CA ASP A 151 12.70 -4.00 8.75
C ASP A 151 11.16 -3.99 8.91
N LEU A 152 10.44 -4.41 7.88
CA LEU A 152 8.97 -4.31 7.82
C LEU A 152 8.28 -5.21 8.85
N ASP A 153 8.83 -6.39 9.12
CA ASP A 153 8.25 -7.37 10.07
C ASP A 153 8.15 -6.81 11.50
N ARG A 154 8.97 -5.80 11.84
CA ARG A 154 8.91 -5.09 13.13
C ARG A 154 7.62 -4.26 13.27
N HIS A 155 7.03 -3.81 12.18
CA HIS A 155 5.97 -2.81 12.18
C HIS A 155 4.66 -3.30 11.55
N TYR A 156 4.69 -4.31 10.70
CA TYR A 156 3.53 -4.83 9.98
C TYR A 156 3.26 -6.28 10.36
N ASP A 157 1.99 -6.66 10.40
CA ASP A 157 1.55 -8.01 10.77
C ASP A 157 1.57 -8.95 9.57
N ASP A 158 1.33 -8.40 8.36
CA ASP A 158 1.46 -9.11 7.10
C ASP A 158 2.25 -8.25 6.09
N VAL A 159 3.25 -8.86 5.45
CA VAL A 159 4.03 -8.24 4.37
C VAL A 159 3.83 -9.06 3.10
N ILE A 160 3.19 -8.46 2.11
CA ILE A 160 2.81 -9.10 0.85
C ILE A 160 3.80 -8.68 -0.23
N LYS A 161 4.66 -9.61 -0.62
CA LYS A 161 5.73 -9.38 -1.60
C LYS A 161 5.27 -9.59 -3.03
N TYR A 162 6.10 -9.15 -3.96
CA TYR A 162 5.97 -9.53 -5.36
C TYR A 162 6.03 -11.04 -5.54
N ASP A 163 5.34 -11.52 -6.57
CA ASP A 163 5.46 -12.87 -7.12
C ASP A 163 6.09 -12.74 -8.51
N GLY A 164 7.38 -13.00 -8.60
CA GLY A 164 8.17 -12.69 -9.79
C GLY A 164 8.15 -11.20 -10.12
N SER A 165 7.58 -10.81 -11.26
CA SER A 165 7.48 -9.42 -11.72
C SER A 165 6.14 -8.75 -11.40
N THR A 166 5.27 -9.41 -10.64
CA THR A 166 3.90 -8.98 -10.39
C THR A 166 3.71 -8.62 -8.92
N PRO A 167 3.10 -7.47 -8.59
CA PRO A 167 2.80 -7.13 -7.20
C PRO A 167 1.92 -8.19 -6.54
N GLY A 168 2.19 -8.45 -5.26
CA GLY A 168 1.33 -9.29 -4.45
C GLY A 168 -0.06 -8.68 -4.26
N VAL A 169 -1.05 -9.54 -4.07
CA VAL A 169 -2.45 -9.15 -3.87
C VAL A 169 -2.94 -9.73 -2.54
N VAL A 170 -3.61 -8.92 -1.75
CA VAL A 170 -4.30 -9.37 -0.52
C VAL A 170 -5.78 -9.03 -0.59
N GLU A 171 -6.61 -9.94 -0.08
CA GLU A 171 -8.04 -9.72 0.08
C GLU A 171 -8.35 -9.47 1.56
N VAL A 172 -9.05 -8.35 1.85
CA VAL A 172 -9.53 -8.01 3.19
C VAL A 172 -10.99 -7.56 3.08
N ASP A 173 -11.89 -8.25 3.76
CA ASP A 173 -13.31 -7.94 3.84
C ASP A 173 -13.99 -7.78 2.45
N GLY A 174 -13.57 -8.58 1.48
CA GLY A 174 -14.11 -8.56 0.11
C GLY A 174 -13.48 -7.51 -0.82
N ILE A 175 -12.47 -6.77 -0.36
CA ILE A 175 -11.71 -5.80 -1.16
C ILE A 175 -10.33 -6.36 -1.42
N TYR A 176 -9.90 -6.33 -2.69
CA TYR A 176 -8.55 -6.70 -3.09
C TYR A 176 -7.65 -5.47 -3.13
N TYR A 177 -6.48 -5.59 -2.51
CA TYR A 177 -5.46 -4.54 -2.44
C TYR A 177 -4.19 -5.02 -3.14
N ALA A 178 -3.60 -4.18 -3.96
CA ALA A 178 -2.29 -4.38 -4.57
C ALA A 178 -1.63 -3.03 -4.81
N HIS A 179 -0.31 -2.99 -4.91
CA HIS A 179 0.37 -1.77 -5.34
C HIS A 179 -0.13 -1.33 -6.72
N PHE A 180 -0.20 -2.25 -7.68
CA PHE A 180 -0.97 -2.10 -8.91
C PHE A 180 -1.51 -3.45 -9.38
N PHE A 181 -2.54 -3.42 -10.21
CA PHE A 181 -3.06 -4.62 -10.88
C PHE A 181 -2.60 -4.66 -12.33
N ILE A 182 -2.32 -5.84 -12.83
CA ILE A 182 -1.90 -6.07 -14.23
C ILE A 182 -3.09 -6.41 -15.13
N SER A 183 -2.92 -6.17 -16.42
CA SER A 183 -3.89 -6.51 -17.45
C SER A 183 -3.22 -7.09 -18.69
N GLY A 184 -3.87 -8.12 -19.24
CA GLY A 184 -3.42 -8.80 -20.46
C GLY A 184 -2.14 -9.61 -20.26
N VAL A 185 -1.76 -10.36 -21.30
CA VAL A 185 -0.59 -11.27 -21.29
C VAL A 185 0.75 -10.57 -21.12
N MET A 186 0.81 -9.25 -21.37
CA MET A 186 2.03 -8.46 -21.21
C MET A 186 2.28 -8.03 -19.76
N GLY A 187 1.37 -8.35 -18.83
CA GLY A 187 1.54 -8.02 -17.40
C GLY A 187 1.73 -6.53 -17.08
N ARG A 188 1.21 -5.63 -17.92
CA ARG A 188 1.38 -4.17 -17.70
C ARG A 188 0.39 -3.66 -16.65
N PRO A 189 0.80 -2.67 -15.82
CA PRO A 189 -0.11 -2.00 -14.90
C PRO A 189 -1.35 -1.46 -15.62
N ILE A 190 -2.52 -1.63 -15.00
CA ILE A 190 -3.75 -0.99 -15.47
C ILE A 190 -3.61 0.50 -15.21
N SER A 191 -3.63 1.30 -16.28
CA SER A 191 -3.41 2.74 -16.27
C SER A 191 -4.33 3.44 -17.28
N GLY A 192 -4.07 4.70 -17.58
CA GLY A 192 -4.82 5.53 -18.53
C GLY A 192 -5.50 6.70 -17.83
N GLU A 193 -6.36 7.40 -18.54
CA GLU A 193 -7.06 8.59 -18.05
C GLU A 193 -8.11 8.27 -16.97
N HIS A 194 -8.76 7.10 -17.07
CA HIS A 194 -9.76 6.61 -16.11
C HIS A 194 -9.38 5.23 -15.59
N PRO A 195 -8.33 5.14 -14.75
CA PRO A 195 -7.80 3.84 -14.31
C PRO A 195 -8.78 3.07 -13.41
N ALA A 196 -9.57 3.75 -12.57
CA ALA A 196 -10.57 3.08 -11.72
C ALA A 196 -11.68 2.44 -12.55
N TYR A 197 -12.12 3.08 -13.64
CA TYR A 197 -13.06 2.48 -14.59
C TYR A 197 -12.43 1.23 -15.26
N SER A 198 -11.16 1.33 -15.65
CA SER A 198 -10.43 0.21 -16.25
C SER A 198 -10.27 -0.96 -15.28
N LEU A 199 -9.95 -0.70 -14.00
CA LEU A 199 -9.93 -1.70 -12.93
C LEU A 199 -11.29 -2.38 -12.79
N SER A 200 -12.37 -1.59 -12.71
CA SER A 200 -13.74 -2.08 -12.56
C SER A 200 -14.17 -3.01 -13.71
N THR A 201 -13.79 -2.68 -14.94
CA THR A 201 -14.17 -3.45 -16.13
C THR A 201 -13.36 -4.73 -16.30
N LYS A 202 -12.11 -4.74 -15.87
CA LYS A 202 -11.18 -5.84 -16.13
C LYS A 202 -11.14 -6.86 -14.99
N LEU A 203 -11.33 -6.44 -13.73
CA LEU A 203 -11.12 -7.31 -12.57
C LEU A 203 -12.41 -7.85 -11.96
N GLY A 204 -13.54 -7.16 -12.15
CA GLY A 204 -14.84 -7.66 -11.72
C GLY A 204 -15.05 -7.79 -10.19
N SER A 205 -14.18 -7.19 -9.38
CA SER A 205 -14.19 -7.22 -7.91
C SER A 205 -14.01 -5.82 -7.35
N SER A 206 -14.24 -5.63 -6.04
CA SER A 206 -13.82 -4.41 -5.36
C SER A 206 -12.31 -4.42 -5.19
N VAL A 207 -11.65 -3.36 -5.70
CA VAL A 207 -10.18 -3.28 -5.77
C VAL A 207 -9.66 -1.91 -5.37
N THR A 208 -8.44 -1.86 -4.84
CA THR A 208 -7.75 -0.62 -4.51
C THR A 208 -6.28 -0.73 -4.89
N ALA A 209 -5.78 0.25 -5.61
CA ALA A 209 -4.40 0.34 -6.08
C ALA A 209 -3.76 1.69 -5.74
N GLY A 210 -2.43 1.73 -5.61
CA GLY A 210 -1.56 2.91 -5.60
C GLY A 210 -0.92 3.18 -6.96
N HIS A 211 0.39 3.43 -6.98
CA HIS A 211 1.29 3.49 -8.13
C HIS A 211 1.09 4.67 -9.09
N LEU A 212 -0.14 5.04 -9.41
CA LEU A 212 -0.40 6.09 -10.41
C LEU A 212 -0.40 7.50 -9.82
N HIS A 213 -0.40 7.64 -8.51
CA HIS A 213 -0.42 8.89 -7.74
C HIS A 213 -1.65 9.78 -7.97
N THR A 214 -2.55 9.42 -8.89
CA THR A 214 -3.81 10.12 -9.14
C THR A 214 -4.92 9.55 -8.28
N LEU A 215 -5.94 10.35 -7.96
CA LEU A 215 -7.15 9.85 -7.34
C LEU A 215 -8.19 9.58 -8.42
N ASP A 216 -8.65 8.34 -8.52
CA ASP A 216 -9.77 7.98 -9.38
C ASP A 216 -10.64 6.93 -8.69
N TYR A 217 -11.96 7.11 -8.75
CA TYR A 217 -12.92 6.25 -8.05
C TYR A 217 -14.12 5.93 -8.93
N ASN A 218 -14.41 4.63 -9.02
CA ASN A 218 -15.53 4.12 -9.80
C ASN A 218 -16.34 3.09 -9.02
N VAL A 219 -17.67 3.19 -9.08
CA VAL A 219 -18.58 2.22 -8.47
C VAL A 219 -19.47 1.61 -9.54
N ARG A 220 -19.57 0.30 -9.53
CA ARG A 220 -20.52 -0.45 -10.37
C ARG A 220 -21.45 -1.28 -9.51
N THR A 221 -22.71 -1.28 -9.88
CA THR A 221 -23.72 -2.15 -9.26
C THR A 221 -23.95 -3.35 -10.16
N SER A 222 -23.86 -4.56 -9.61
CA SER A 222 -24.21 -5.79 -10.31
C SER A 222 -25.73 -5.93 -10.45
N VAL A 223 -26.16 -6.85 -11.30
CA VAL A 223 -27.60 -7.17 -11.47
C VAL A 223 -28.24 -7.64 -10.14
N GLU A 224 -27.45 -8.26 -9.26
CA GLU A 224 -27.88 -8.74 -7.94
C GLU A 224 -27.91 -7.63 -6.87
N GLY A 225 -27.57 -6.37 -7.26
CA GLY A 225 -27.55 -5.22 -6.36
C GLY A 225 -26.26 -5.06 -5.54
N SER A 226 -25.26 -5.95 -5.67
CA SER A 226 -23.98 -5.80 -5.00
C SER A 226 -23.17 -4.65 -5.64
N LYS A 227 -22.54 -3.82 -4.80
CA LYS A 227 -21.68 -2.73 -5.25
C LYS A 227 -20.23 -3.22 -5.33
N ARG A 228 -19.55 -2.85 -6.40
CA ARG A 228 -18.12 -3.08 -6.60
C ARG A 228 -17.42 -1.74 -6.73
N HIS A 229 -16.41 -1.53 -5.92
CA HIS A 229 -15.69 -0.27 -5.80
C HIS A 229 -14.29 -0.44 -6.37
N SER A 230 -13.90 0.38 -7.31
CA SER A 230 -12.55 0.42 -7.85
C SER A 230 -11.92 1.77 -7.54
N LEU A 231 -10.76 1.76 -6.92
CA LEU A 231 -10.09 2.95 -6.41
C LEU A 231 -8.61 2.93 -6.79
N VAL A 232 -8.13 4.04 -7.33
CA VAL A 232 -6.72 4.44 -7.38
C VAL A 232 -6.54 5.52 -6.33
N ALA A 233 -5.65 5.30 -5.36
CA ALA A 233 -5.72 5.96 -4.05
C ALA A 233 -4.87 7.23 -3.93
N GLY A 234 -4.24 7.70 -5.00
CA GLY A 234 -3.34 8.85 -4.94
C GLY A 234 -1.96 8.49 -4.41
N CYS A 235 -1.35 9.41 -3.65
CA CYS A 235 -0.05 9.24 -3.00
C CYS A 235 -0.01 9.97 -1.64
N PHE A 236 0.99 9.65 -0.81
CA PHE A 236 1.15 10.24 0.52
C PHE A 236 2.53 10.89 0.73
N PHE A 237 3.09 11.50 -0.31
CA PHE A 237 4.25 12.37 -0.21
C PHE A 237 3.86 13.84 -0.48
N ASP A 238 4.58 14.79 0.11
CA ASP A 238 4.24 16.22 0.17
C ASP A 238 5.17 17.12 -0.67
N TYR A 239 6.04 16.52 -1.47
CA TYR A 239 6.99 17.21 -2.34
C TYR A 239 6.71 16.96 -3.82
N ASN A 240 7.33 17.75 -4.69
CA ASN A 240 7.30 17.54 -6.13
C ASN A 240 8.51 16.70 -6.57
N SER A 241 8.25 15.63 -7.30
CA SER A 241 9.31 14.81 -7.89
C SER A 241 9.86 15.51 -9.13
N ASP A 242 11.16 15.74 -9.20
CA ASP A 242 11.82 16.46 -10.32
C ASP A 242 11.57 15.80 -11.67
N TRP A 243 11.55 14.45 -11.70
CA TRP A 243 11.33 13.69 -12.93
C TRP A 243 9.91 13.82 -13.49
N ALA A 244 8.93 14.14 -12.64
CA ALA A 244 7.53 14.18 -13.03
C ALA A 244 7.12 15.52 -13.67
N GLY A 245 7.89 16.60 -13.45
CA GLY A 245 7.59 17.90 -14.00
C GLY A 245 6.13 18.31 -13.73
N LYS A 246 5.38 18.68 -14.78
CA LYS A 246 3.97 19.06 -14.67
C LYS A 246 3.03 17.92 -14.26
N ALA A 247 3.45 16.68 -14.35
CA ALA A 247 2.63 15.56 -13.85
C ALA A 247 2.39 15.62 -12.33
N ASN A 248 3.26 16.33 -11.58
CA ASN A 248 3.02 16.60 -10.16
C ASN A 248 1.67 17.29 -9.89
N ASP A 249 1.17 18.09 -10.83
CA ASP A 249 -0.12 18.81 -10.70
C ASP A 249 -1.32 17.85 -10.78
N LEU A 250 -1.14 16.64 -11.30
CA LEU A 250 -2.16 15.60 -11.41
C LEU A 250 -2.21 14.72 -10.16
N TYR A 251 -1.22 14.80 -9.28
CA TYR A 251 -1.14 13.97 -8.09
C TYR A 251 -2.14 14.40 -7.03
N TRP A 252 -2.87 13.42 -6.51
CA TRP A 252 -3.69 13.63 -5.33
C TRP A 252 -2.96 13.14 -4.08
N ARG A 253 -2.76 14.03 -3.14
CA ARG A 253 -2.00 13.77 -1.92
C ARG A 253 -2.92 13.61 -0.72
N GLY A 254 -2.88 12.46 -0.06
CA GLY A 254 -3.72 12.16 1.08
C GLY A 254 -3.81 10.68 1.40
N VAL A 255 -4.78 10.32 2.19
CA VAL A 255 -5.10 8.93 2.57
C VAL A 255 -6.58 8.66 2.39
N ILE A 256 -6.94 7.39 2.30
CA ILE A 256 -8.34 6.98 2.11
C ILE A 256 -8.83 6.27 3.38
N VAL A 257 -9.92 6.73 3.94
CA VAL A 257 -10.66 6.01 4.97
C VAL A 257 -11.85 5.32 4.32
N LYS A 258 -11.97 4.02 4.51
CA LYS A 258 -13.13 3.24 4.09
C LYS A 258 -13.90 2.88 5.33
N ARG A 259 -15.11 3.44 5.45
CA ARG A 259 -16.01 3.16 6.56
C ARG A 259 -17.03 2.10 6.16
N ASN A 260 -17.59 1.43 7.15
CA ASN A 260 -18.67 0.46 6.95
C ASN A 260 -18.28 -0.63 5.93
N VAL A 261 -17.02 -1.11 6.01
CA VAL A 261 -16.55 -2.13 5.07
C VAL A 261 -17.23 -3.45 5.35
N GLU A 262 -17.94 -3.97 4.35
CA GLU A 262 -18.63 -5.25 4.41
C GLU A 262 -18.74 -5.86 3.01
N ASN A 263 -18.25 -7.09 2.85
CA ASN A 263 -18.36 -7.86 1.58
C ASN A 263 -17.92 -7.07 0.33
N GLY A 264 -16.85 -6.26 0.45
CA GLY A 264 -16.30 -5.47 -0.65
C GLY A 264 -17.00 -4.14 -0.90
N SER A 265 -18.09 -3.83 -0.19
CA SER A 265 -18.73 -2.50 -0.21
C SER A 265 -18.21 -1.64 0.93
N TYR A 266 -18.17 -0.32 0.75
CA TYR A 266 -17.73 0.64 1.76
C TYR A 266 -18.16 2.08 1.43
N ASP A 267 -18.11 2.95 2.43
CA ASP A 267 -18.28 4.39 2.28
C ASP A 267 -16.88 5.05 2.26
N PRO A 268 -16.44 5.64 1.13
CA PRO A 268 -15.12 6.27 1.02
C PRO A 268 -15.10 7.66 1.65
N GLU A 269 -14.02 7.96 2.37
CA GLU A 269 -13.66 9.30 2.83
C GLU A 269 -12.25 9.61 2.32
N PHE A 270 -12.12 10.68 1.54
CA PHE A 270 -10.86 11.13 0.95
C PHE A 270 -10.27 12.22 1.83
N VAL A 271 -9.25 11.89 2.61
CA VAL A 271 -8.60 12.81 3.55
C VAL A 271 -7.34 13.37 2.88
N SER A 272 -7.42 14.59 2.35
CA SER A 272 -6.29 15.23 1.68
C SER A 272 -5.18 15.61 2.66
N MET A 273 -3.94 15.73 2.18
CA MET A 273 -2.80 16.20 2.97
C MET A 273 -3.10 17.55 3.63
N SER A 274 -3.66 18.49 2.89
CA SER A 274 -4.02 19.80 3.44
C SER A 274 -5.11 19.75 4.52
N GLN A 275 -5.96 18.74 4.49
CA GLN A 275 -6.93 18.51 5.58
C GLN A 275 -6.22 17.94 6.83
N LEU A 276 -5.30 16.99 6.64
CA LEU A 276 -4.49 16.47 7.76
C LEU A 276 -3.69 17.58 8.44
N GLU A 277 -3.04 18.43 7.67
CA GLU A 277 -2.31 19.58 8.19
C GLU A 277 -3.20 20.52 9.00
N LYS A 278 -4.39 20.86 8.51
CA LYS A 278 -5.34 21.72 9.24
C LYS A 278 -5.85 21.13 10.54
N ILE A 279 -5.91 19.81 10.65
CA ILE A 279 -6.44 19.13 11.83
C ILE A 279 -5.33 18.85 12.85
N TYR A 280 -4.13 18.49 12.37
CA TYR A 280 -3.11 17.88 13.20
C TYR A 280 -1.76 18.62 13.26
N ALA A 281 -1.53 19.65 12.45
CA ALA A 281 -0.28 20.42 12.49
C ALA A 281 -0.19 21.38 13.70
#